data_10d69b3549ec81595aba33e4bca5c040
#
_entry.id   10d69b3549ec81595aba33e4bca5c040
#
_cell.length_a   1.000
_cell.length_b   1.000
_cell.length_c   1.000
_cell.angle_alpha   90.00
_cell.angle_beta   90.00
_cell.angle_gamma   90.00
#
_symmetry.space_group_name_H-M   'P 1'
#
loop_
_entity.id
_entity.type
_entity.pdbx_description
1 polymer ?
#
loop_
_entity_poly.entity_id
_entity_poly.type
_entity_poly.pdbx_seq_one_letter_code
_entity_poly.pdbx_strand_id
1 'polypeptide(L)'
;VLDWIEANKPDALCLQETKQEDIKFPYDALREAGYNAIHTGQKTYNGVAILSPHEMTNIHTAIPNFADEQKRLIAATINGVRIVCVYIPNGQAVDSDKYQYKLSWLEAFTPWLQTEIAKYPKLALLGDYNIAPEDIDCHDPAAWIGQVLVSPRERDAFKKLIELGLELSLIHISEPTRQAEI
;
A
#
# COMPACT_ATOMS: atom_id res chain seq x y z
N VAL A 1 2.77 16.38 -5.87
CA VAL A 1 2.14 16.08 -4.56
C VAL A 1 1.59 17.36 -3.94
N LEU A 2 2.38 18.44 -3.77
CA LEU A 2 1.95 19.68 -3.10
C LEU A 2 0.72 20.29 -3.78
N ASP A 3 0.73 20.47 -5.09
CA ASP A 3 -0.40 21.03 -5.85
C ASP A 3 -1.66 20.15 -5.68
N TRP A 4 -1.49 18.84 -5.64
CA TRP A 4 -2.60 17.92 -5.46
C TRP A 4 -3.19 18.00 -4.04
N ILE A 5 -2.34 18.10 -3.02
CA ILE A 5 -2.78 18.30 -1.62
C ILE A 5 -3.55 19.61 -1.47
N GLU A 6 -3.06 20.69 -2.06
CA GLU A 6 -3.70 22.00 -2.03
C GLU A 6 -5.10 21.97 -2.67
N ALA A 7 -5.21 21.26 -3.81
CA ALA A 7 -6.48 21.16 -4.55
C ALA A 7 -7.49 20.24 -3.88
N ASN A 8 -7.06 19.11 -3.29
CA ASN A 8 -7.94 18.04 -2.81
C ASN A 8 -8.13 18.00 -1.29
N LYS A 9 -7.19 18.57 -0.52
CA LYS A 9 -7.23 18.67 0.95
C LYS A 9 -7.61 17.35 1.65
N PRO A 10 -6.92 16.22 1.38
CA PRO A 10 -7.25 14.95 1.99
C PRO A 10 -6.94 14.95 3.49
N ASP A 11 -7.74 14.23 4.29
CA ASP A 11 -7.43 13.97 5.71
C ASP A 11 -6.23 13.02 5.87
N ALA A 12 -6.03 12.12 4.91
CA ALA A 12 -4.87 11.24 4.83
C ALA A 12 -4.50 10.97 3.36
N LEU A 13 -3.22 11.06 3.03
CA LEU A 13 -2.67 10.68 1.74
C LEU A 13 -1.58 9.63 1.92
N CYS A 14 -1.75 8.47 1.29
CA CYS A 14 -0.78 7.38 1.25
C CYS A 14 0.05 7.44 -0.02
N LEU A 15 1.37 7.42 0.12
CA LEU A 15 2.32 7.43 -1.00
C LEU A 15 3.14 6.14 -1.01
N GLN A 16 3.39 5.62 -2.20
CA GLN A 16 4.25 4.49 -2.45
C GLN A 16 5.38 4.92 -3.41
N GLU A 17 6.43 4.10 -3.47
CA GLU A 17 7.60 4.35 -4.32
C GLU A 17 8.23 5.75 -4.15
N THR A 18 8.37 6.18 -2.90
CA THR A 18 8.99 7.48 -2.60
C THR A 18 10.46 7.53 -3.03
N LYS A 19 11.14 6.38 -3.11
CA LYS A 19 12.52 6.19 -3.62
C LYS A 19 13.56 7.10 -2.94
N GLN A 20 13.29 7.50 -1.71
CA GLN A 20 14.14 8.39 -0.93
C GLN A 20 14.47 7.79 0.43
N GLU A 21 15.63 8.16 0.95
CA GLU A 21 16.00 7.90 2.34
C GLU A 21 15.25 8.87 3.25
N ASP A 22 14.97 8.46 4.50
CA ASP A 22 14.18 9.26 5.45
C ASP A 22 14.74 10.67 5.65
N ILE A 23 16.06 10.82 5.66
CA ILE A 23 16.74 12.11 5.83
C ILE A 23 16.51 13.08 4.64
N LYS A 24 16.15 12.56 3.48
CA LYS A 24 15.93 13.35 2.26
C LYS A 24 14.47 13.61 1.96
N PHE A 25 13.58 13.04 2.76
CA PHE A 25 12.15 13.21 2.56
C PHE A 25 11.75 14.67 2.87
N PRO A 26 10.91 15.33 2.05
CA PRO A 26 10.67 16.77 2.10
C PRO A 26 9.71 17.18 3.24
N TYR A 27 10.03 16.85 4.48
CA TYR A 27 9.18 17.12 5.65
C TYR A 27 8.85 18.61 5.81
N ASP A 28 9.81 19.51 5.57
CA ASP A 28 9.61 20.92 5.78
C ASP A 28 8.64 21.52 4.76
N ALA A 29 8.77 21.17 3.47
CA ALA A 29 7.85 21.61 2.43
C ALA A 29 6.41 21.10 2.67
N LEU A 30 6.26 19.88 3.19
CA LEU A 30 4.96 19.32 3.54
C LEU A 30 4.36 20.03 4.74
N ARG A 31 5.18 20.37 5.74
CA ARG A 31 4.75 21.13 6.92
C ARG A 31 4.31 22.55 6.57
N GLU A 32 5.02 23.22 5.67
CA GLU A 32 4.63 24.52 5.12
C GLU A 32 3.29 24.46 4.39
N ALA A 33 2.99 23.33 3.73
CA ALA A 33 1.69 23.07 3.12
C ALA A 33 0.59 22.63 4.11
N GLY A 34 0.88 22.61 5.43
CA GLY A 34 -0.06 22.26 6.49
C GLY A 34 -0.21 20.76 6.76
N TYR A 35 0.72 19.92 6.26
CA TYR A 35 0.69 18.46 6.43
C TYR A 35 1.86 17.95 7.27
N ASN A 36 1.54 17.16 8.28
CA ASN A 36 2.52 16.31 8.93
C ASN A 36 2.80 15.10 8.03
N ALA A 37 4.00 14.54 8.13
CA ALA A 37 4.38 13.36 7.37
C ALA A 37 5.07 12.33 8.26
N ILE A 38 4.74 11.07 8.04
CA ILE A 38 5.55 9.93 8.48
C ILE A 38 6.03 9.19 7.25
N HIS A 39 7.26 8.74 7.26
CA HIS A 39 7.90 8.09 6.12
C HIS A 39 8.83 6.97 6.59
N THR A 40 8.92 5.93 5.81
CA THR A 40 9.98 4.94 5.90
C THR A 40 10.45 4.63 4.49
N GLY A 41 11.71 4.89 4.23
CA GLY A 41 12.26 4.81 2.88
C GLY A 41 13.69 4.33 2.82
N GLN A 42 14.12 4.07 1.59
CA GLN A 42 15.47 3.63 1.26
C GLN A 42 15.90 4.26 -0.06
N LYS A 43 17.20 4.30 -0.28
CA LYS A 43 17.77 4.86 -1.51
C LYS A 43 17.30 4.07 -2.74
N THR A 44 16.86 4.78 -3.78
CA THR A 44 16.58 4.27 -5.13
C THR A 44 15.28 3.47 -5.28
N TYR A 45 14.90 2.67 -4.30
CA TYR A 45 13.76 1.74 -4.40
C TYR A 45 12.80 1.91 -3.23
N ASN A 46 11.56 1.42 -3.42
CA ASN A 46 10.54 1.29 -2.38
C ASN A 46 10.25 2.63 -1.66
N GLY A 47 9.84 2.56 -0.41
CA GLY A 47 9.50 3.69 0.43
C GLY A 47 8.01 3.99 0.41
N VAL A 48 7.46 4.20 1.60
CA VAL A 48 6.05 4.52 1.81
C VAL A 48 5.91 5.68 2.78
N ALA A 49 4.86 6.48 2.61
CA ALA A 49 4.57 7.60 3.49
C ALA A 49 3.07 7.75 3.73
N ILE A 50 2.72 8.33 4.87
CA ILE A 50 1.39 8.86 5.15
C ILE A 50 1.53 10.34 5.46
N LEU A 51 0.75 11.17 4.78
CA LEU A 51 0.64 12.60 5.00
C LEU A 51 -0.73 12.91 5.57
N SER A 52 -0.80 13.81 6.57
CA SER A 52 -2.08 14.22 7.17
C SER A 52 -1.97 15.62 7.77
N PRO A 53 -3.01 16.46 7.69
CA PRO A 53 -3.07 17.70 8.45
C PRO A 53 -3.30 17.44 9.95
N HIS A 54 -3.68 16.21 10.31
CA HIS A 54 -3.97 15.80 11.69
C HIS A 54 -2.78 15.11 12.36
N GLU A 55 -2.84 14.98 13.68
CA GLU A 55 -1.86 14.21 14.44
C GLU A 55 -1.92 12.71 14.07
N MET A 56 -0.77 12.09 13.96
CA MET A 56 -0.60 10.67 13.68
C MET A 56 -0.01 9.96 14.90
N THR A 57 -0.71 8.94 15.38
CA THR A 57 -0.31 8.16 16.56
C THR A 57 -0.18 6.68 16.23
N ASN A 58 0.36 5.88 17.16
CA ASN A 58 0.52 4.41 17.01
C ASN A 58 1.21 4.02 15.70
N ILE A 59 2.34 4.66 15.40
CA ILE A 59 3.07 4.48 14.14
C ILE A 59 3.76 3.12 14.12
N HIS A 60 3.61 2.37 13.02
CA HIS A 60 4.33 1.15 12.68
C HIS A 60 4.97 1.28 11.29
N THR A 61 6.19 0.78 11.14
CA THR A 61 6.97 0.89 9.88
C THR A 61 7.45 -0.45 9.34
N ALA A 62 7.06 -1.56 9.97
CA ALA A 62 7.44 -2.91 9.57
C ALA A 62 6.39 -3.92 10.04
N ILE A 63 6.36 -5.09 9.41
CA ILE A 63 5.62 -6.25 9.88
C ILE A 63 6.39 -6.87 11.06
N PRO A 64 5.80 -6.98 12.26
CA PRO A 64 6.47 -7.61 13.40
C PRO A 64 6.89 -9.05 13.10
N ASN A 65 8.06 -9.44 13.56
CA ASN A 65 8.63 -10.79 13.41
C ASN A 65 8.92 -11.21 11.95
N PHE A 66 8.88 -10.27 11.02
CA PHE A 66 9.31 -10.48 9.64
C PHE A 66 10.54 -9.60 9.38
N ALA A 67 11.70 -10.24 9.26
CA ALA A 67 12.95 -9.55 8.98
C ALA A 67 12.97 -9.11 7.51
N ASP A 68 12.68 -7.85 7.28
CA ASP A 68 12.64 -7.26 5.95
C ASP A 68 13.37 -5.90 5.94
N GLU A 69 14.38 -5.79 5.08
CA GLU A 69 15.11 -4.54 4.89
C GLU A 69 14.33 -3.56 3.99
N GLN A 70 13.36 -4.05 3.21
CA GLN A 70 12.61 -3.25 2.27
C GLN A 70 11.51 -2.43 2.96
N LYS A 71 11.43 -1.18 2.62
CA LYS A 71 10.50 -0.21 3.23
C LYS A 71 9.18 -0.19 2.46
N ARG A 72 8.25 -1.06 2.88
CA ARG A 72 7.01 -1.37 2.15
C ARG A 72 5.72 -1.21 2.95
N LEU A 73 5.84 -0.94 4.26
CA LEU A 73 4.70 -0.79 5.14
C LEU A 73 4.90 0.39 6.07
N ILE A 74 3.86 1.21 6.20
CA ILE A 74 3.74 2.21 7.25
C ILE A 74 2.28 2.30 7.68
N ALA A 75 2.04 2.43 8.97
CA ALA A 75 0.69 2.56 9.49
C ALA A 75 0.63 3.57 10.62
N ALA A 76 -0.48 4.29 10.72
CA ALA A 76 -0.74 5.24 11.79
C ALA A 76 -2.24 5.30 12.10
N THR A 77 -2.59 5.85 13.26
CA THR A 77 -3.96 6.18 13.62
C THR A 77 -4.17 7.68 13.49
N ILE A 78 -5.18 8.09 12.72
CA ILE A 78 -5.53 9.47 12.41
C ILE A 78 -7.01 9.66 12.74
N ASN A 79 -7.34 10.55 13.67
CA ASN A 79 -8.73 10.82 14.09
C ASN A 79 -9.55 9.54 14.41
N GLY A 80 -8.91 8.54 15.03
CA GLY A 80 -9.55 7.28 15.40
C GLY A 80 -9.71 6.27 14.27
N VAL A 81 -9.20 6.57 13.07
CA VAL A 81 -9.13 5.64 11.93
C VAL A 81 -7.71 5.09 11.80
N ARG A 82 -7.57 3.79 11.73
CA ARG A 82 -6.29 3.13 11.44
C ARG A 82 -6.02 3.16 9.94
N ILE A 83 -4.98 3.87 9.54
CA ILE A 83 -4.52 3.93 8.14
C ILE A 83 -3.32 3.00 8.01
N VAL A 84 -3.40 2.06 7.09
CA VAL A 84 -2.30 1.14 6.74
C VAL A 84 -1.94 1.38 5.28
N CYS A 85 -0.73 1.85 5.03
CA CYS A 85 -0.19 2.11 3.69
C CYS A 85 0.82 1.03 3.35
N VAL A 86 0.58 0.31 2.23
CA VAL A 86 1.45 -0.77 1.78
C VAL A 86 1.93 -0.56 0.35
N TYR A 87 3.12 -1.07 0.07
CA TYR A 87 3.65 -1.28 -1.27
C TYR A 87 4.04 -2.74 -1.40
N ILE A 88 3.08 -3.58 -1.80
CA ILE A 88 3.28 -5.03 -1.93
C ILE A 88 4.33 -5.30 -3.02
N PRO A 89 5.27 -6.24 -2.82
CA PRO A 89 6.28 -6.54 -3.84
C PRO A 89 5.66 -6.88 -5.19
N ASN A 90 6.27 -6.42 -6.29
CA ASN A 90 5.79 -6.76 -7.64
C ASN A 90 5.91 -8.25 -7.96
N GLY A 91 7.05 -8.87 -7.64
CA GLY A 91 7.32 -10.28 -7.91
C GLY A 91 8.09 -10.55 -9.21
N GLN A 92 8.20 -9.60 -10.10
CA GLN A 92 8.94 -9.63 -11.37
C GLN A 92 8.47 -10.69 -12.36
N ALA A 93 8.51 -11.97 -12.02
CA ALA A 93 8.04 -13.09 -12.82
C ALA A 93 7.65 -14.25 -11.91
N VAL A 94 6.64 -15.02 -12.30
CA VAL A 94 6.24 -16.26 -11.62
C VAL A 94 7.45 -17.19 -11.50
N ASP A 95 7.61 -17.81 -10.34
CA ASP A 95 8.74 -18.71 -9.97
C ASP A 95 10.11 -18.02 -9.79
N SER A 96 10.19 -16.68 -9.85
CA SER A 96 11.41 -15.96 -9.46
C SER A 96 11.58 -15.86 -7.94
N ASP A 97 12.78 -15.60 -7.47
CA ASP A 97 13.05 -15.32 -6.04
C ASP A 97 12.23 -14.11 -5.54
N LYS A 98 12.00 -13.12 -6.40
CA LYS A 98 11.18 -11.95 -6.08
C LYS A 98 9.70 -12.30 -5.93
N TYR A 99 9.24 -13.29 -6.68
CA TYR A 99 7.89 -13.82 -6.53
C TYR A 99 7.73 -14.61 -5.22
N GLN A 100 8.71 -15.43 -4.86
CA GLN A 100 8.70 -16.12 -3.56
C GLN A 100 8.75 -15.10 -2.40
N TYR A 101 9.56 -14.07 -2.52
CA TYR A 101 9.58 -12.97 -1.54
C TYR A 101 8.20 -12.29 -1.43
N LYS A 102 7.52 -11.99 -2.54
CA LYS A 102 6.17 -11.44 -2.52
C LYS A 102 5.19 -12.30 -1.74
N LEU A 103 5.19 -13.59 -2.01
CA LEU A 103 4.30 -14.55 -1.33
C LEU A 103 4.61 -14.65 0.16
N SER A 104 5.88 -14.72 0.55
CA SER A 104 6.31 -14.73 1.95
C SER A 104 5.95 -13.42 2.67
N TRP A 105 6.05 -12.28 1.97
CA TRP A 105 5.65 -11.00 2.50
C TRP A 105 4.13 -10.97 2.79
N LEU A 106 3.29 -11.43 1.86
CA LEU A 106 1.85 -11.54 2.02
C LEU A 106 1.45 -12.52 3.14
N GLU A 107 2.16 -13.63 3.25
CA GLU A 107 1.96 -14.62 4.31
C GLU A 107 2.28 -14.04 5.70
N ALA A 108 3.30 -13.21 5.82
CA ALA A 108 3.64 -12.52 7.07
C ALA A 108 2.69 -11.34 7.36
N PHE A 109 2.25 -10.63 6.32
CA PHE A 109 1.39 -9.46 6.43
C PHE A 109 -0.03 -9.80 6.90
N THR A 110 -0.60 -10.89 6.37
CA THR A 110 -1.99 -11.28 6.63
C THR A 110 -2.32 -11.46 8.12
N PRO A 111 -1.57 -12.23 8.93
CA PRO A 111 -1.85 -12.37 10.35
C PRO A 111 -1.61 -11.08 11.14
N TRP A 112 -0.64 -10.27 10.76
CA TRP A 112 -0.46 -8.95 11.37
C TRP A 112 -1.68 -8.05 11.10
N LEU A 113 -2.15 -7.98 9.85
CA LEU A 113 -3.34 -7.21 9.48
C LEU A 113 -4.58 -7.68 10.25
N GLN A 114 -4.74 -8.98 10.45
CA GLN A 114 -5.83 -9.53 11.27
C GLN A 114 -5.79 -8.98 12.70
N THR A 115 -4.61 -8.85 13.30
CA THR A 115 -4.47 -8.24 14.63
C THR A 115 -4.80 -6.75 14.63
N GLU A 116 -4.44 -6.04 13.56
CA GLU A 116 -4.78 -4.62 13.42
C GLU A 116 -6.30 -4.41 13.25
N ILE A 117 -6.97 -5.24 12.45
CA ILE A 117 -8.44 -5.21 12.28
C ILE A 117 -9.15 -5.48 13.62
N ALA A 118 -8.69 -6.46 14.38
CA ALA A 118 -9.26 -6.78 15.69
C ALA A 118 -9.08 -5.64 16.70
N LYS A 119 -7.98 -4.91 16.61
CA LYS A 119 -7.64 -3.80 17.51
C LYS A 119 -8.30 -2.47 17.11
N TYR A 120 -8.48 -2.23 15.83
CA TYR A 120 -8.97 -0.97 15.28
C TYR A 120 -10.25 -1.18 14.46
N PRO A 121 -11.44 -0.93 15.02
CA PRO A 121 -12.73 -1.16 14.34
C PRO A 121 -12.91 -0.33 13.05
N LYS A 122 -12.20 0.80 12.96
CA LYS A 122 -12.17 1.64 11.76
C LYS A 122 -10.77 1.54 11.16
N LEU A 123 -10.62 0.78 10.09
CA LEU A 123 -9.35 0.57 9.43
C LEU A 123 -9.51 0.74 7.92
N ALA A 124 -8.57 1.47 7.31
CA ALA A 124 -8.41 1.56 5.87
C ALA A 124 -7.02 1.02 5.48
N LEU A 125 -7.02 0.02 4.58
CA LEU A 125 -5.83 -0.53 3.97
C LEU A 125 -5.70 0.06 2.56
N LEU A 126 -4.64 0.82 2.34
CA LEU A 126 -4.40 1.62 1.14
C LEU A 126 -3.02 1.30 0.56
N GLY A 127 -2.86 1.45 -0.75
CA GLY A 127 -1.54 1.30 -1.36
C GLY A 127 -1.55 0.61 -2.71
N ASP A 128 -0.36 0.24 -3.16
CA ASP A 128 -0.15 -0.55 -4.36
C ASP A 128 -0.04 -2.04 -4.00
N TYR A 129 -1.04 -2.80 -4.38
CA TYR A 129 -1.10 -4.24 -4.08
C TYR A 129 -0.27 -5.08 -5.04
N ASN A 130 0.04 -4.56 -6.24
CA ASN A 130 0.67 -5.34 -7.31
C ASN A 130 -0.05 -6.69 -7.57
N ILE A 131 -1.37 -6.70 -7.45
CA ILE A 131 -2.26 -7.84 -7.73
C ILE A 131 -3.49 -7.30 -8.43
N ALA A 132 -3.84 -7.88 -9.59
CA ALA A 132 -5.14 -7.70 -10.22
C ALA A 132 -6.07 -8.83 -9.74
N PRO A 133 -7.05 -8.53 -8.87
CA PRO A 133 -7.89 -9.55 -8.24
C PRO A 133 -8.69 -10.37 -9.23
N GLU A 134 -9.22 -9.73 -10.27
CA GLU A 134 -10.07 -10.35 -11.28
C GLU A 134 -9.62 -10.00 -12.70
N ASP A 135 -10.18 -10.69 -13.68
CA ASP A 135 -9.84 -10.46 -15.08
C ASP A 135 -10.31 -9.10 -15.60
N ILE A 136 -11.38 -8.55 -15.01
CA ILE A 136 -11.88 -7.21 -15.32
C ILE A 136 -10.88 -6.11 -14.96
N ASP A 137 -9.94 -6.38 -14.04
CA ASP A 137 -8.89 -5.46 -13.63
C ASP A 137 -7.70 -5.44 -14.62
N CYS A 138 -7.77 -6.27 -15.68
CA CYS A 138 -6.75 -6.36 -16.71
C CYS A 138 -7.27 -5.83 -18.05
N HIS A 139 -6.48 -5.01 -18.74
CA HIS A 139 -6.83 -4.51 -20.08
C HIS A 139 -6.96 -5.67 -21.10
N ASP A 140 -6.04 -6.64 -21.07
CA ASP A 140 -6.05 -7.84 -21.89
C ASP A 140 -5.78 -9.07 -21.00
N PRO A 141 -6.81 -9.66 -20.39
CA PRO A 141 -6.64 -10.80 -19.49
C PRO A 141 -5.93 -12.00 -20.13
N ALA A 142 -6.14 -12.21 -21.44
CA ALA A 142 -5.53 -13.33 -22.15
C ALA A 142 -4.00 -13.19 -22.26
N ALA A 143 -3.49 -11.99 -22.44
CA ALA A 143 -2.06 -11.70 -22.47
C ALA A 143 -1.39 -11.87 -21.10
N TRP A 144 -2.16 -11.80 -20.01
CA TRP A 144 -1.66 -11.92 -18.64
C TRP A 144 -1.69 -13.35 -18.08
N ILE A 145 -2.26 -14.33 -18.80
CA ILE A 145 -2.30 -15.72 -18.34
C ILE A 145 -0.87 -16.22 -18.03
N GLY A 146 -0.66 -16.70 -16.80
CA GLY A 146 0.63 -17.21 -16.35
C GLY A 146 1.66 -16.14 -15.98
N GLN A 147 1.28 -14.87 -16.01
CA GLN A 147 2.14 -13.76 -15.59
C GLN A 147 2.01 -13.47 -14.11
N VAL A 148 2.98 -12.70 -13.58
CA VAL A 148 2.90 -12.08 -12.26
C VAL A 148 1.75 -11.08 -12.22
N LEU A 149 1.26 -10.71 -11.05
CA LEU A 149 0.11 -9.86 -10.72
C LEU A 149 -1.25 -10.56 -10.86
N VAL A 150 -1.37 -11.58 -11.68
CA VAL A 150 -2.64 -12.32 -11.93
C VAL A 150 -2.55 -13.80 -11.60
N SER A 151 -1.43 -14.26 -11.08
CA SER A 151 -1.25 -15.69 -10.78
C SER A 151 -2.27 -16.17 -9.72
N PRO A 152 -2.71 -17.42 -9.77
CA PRO A 152 -3.65 -17.95 -8.78
C PRO A 152 -3.21 -17.76 -7.34
N ARG A 153 -1.91 -17.95 -7.06
CA ARG A 153 -1.36 -17.77 -5.69
C ARG A 153 -1.44 -16.31 -5.20
N GLU A 154 -1.28 -15.33 -6.09
CA GLU A 154 -1.43 -13.92 -5.76
C GLU A 154 -2.89 -13.55 -5.50
N ARG A 155 -3.80 -13.99 -6.38
CA ARG A 155 -5.24 -13.79 -6.22
C ARG A 155 -5.77 -14.46 -4.96
N ASP A 156 -5.32 -15.68 -4.65
CA ASP A 156 -5.66 -16.39 -3.41
C ASP A 156 -5.15 -15.61 -2.16
N ALA A 157 -3.95 -15.03 -2.24
CA ALA A 157 -3.44 -14.21 -1.15
C ALA A 157 -4.26 -12.92 -0.97
N PHE A 158 -4.65 -12.25 -2.05
CA PHE A 158 -5.52 -11.07 -2.00
C PHE A 158 -6.90 -11.43 -1.42
N LYS A 159 -7.49 -12.55 -1.86
CA LYS A 159 -8.76 -13.05 -1.35
C LYS A 159 -8.71 -13.28 0.17
N LYS A 160 -7.63 -13.84 0.69
CA LYS A 160 -7.42 -13.99 2.13
C LYS A 160 -7.42 -12.66 2.88
N LEU A 161 -6.90 -11.57 2.28
CA LEU A 161 -6.98 -10.24 2.90
C LEU A 161 -8.44 -9.77 2.99
N ILE A 162 -9.22 -9.95 1.94
CA ILE A 162 -10.66 -9.60 1.93
C ILE A 162 -11.43 -10.44 2.96
N GLU A 163 -11.13 -11.74 3.07
CA GLU A 163 -11.78 -12.67 4.03
C GLU A 163 -11.52 -12.30 5.50
N LEU A 164 -10.58 -11.39 5.80
CA LEU A 164 -10.42 -10.82 7.14
C LEU A 164 -11.56 -9.85 7.55
N GLY A 165 -12.52 -9.60 6.66
CA GLY A 165 -13.64 -8.69 6.88
C GLY A 165 -13.44 -7.30 6.26
N LEU A 166 -12.50 -7.17 5.32
CA LEU A 166 -12.31 -5.96 4.53
C LEU A 166 -13.30 -5.94 3.36
N GLU A 167 -13.75 -4.74 3.02
CA GLU A 167 -14.53 -4.48 1.81
C GLU A 167 -13.68 -3.70 0.81
N LEU A 168 -13.70 -4.14 -0.45
CA LEU A 168 -13.05 -3.40 -1.53
C LEU A 168 -13.88 -2.15 -1.83
N SER A 169 -13.24 -0.97 -1.77
CA SER A 169 -13.92 0.27 -2.09
C SER A 169 -14.26 0.32 -3.58
N LEU A 170 -15.55 0.41 -3.91
CA LEU A 170 -16.06 0.50 -5.28
C LEU A 170 -16.11 1.94 -5.82
N ILE A 171 -15.67 2.93 -5.06
CA ILE A 171 -15.73 4.35 -5.44
C ILE A 171 -15.06 4.63 -6.80
N HIS A 172 -14.05 3.83 -7.18
CA HIS A 172 -13.33 3.97 -8.45
C HIS A 172 -13.79 2.97 -9.53
N ILE A 173 -14.69 2.03 -9.22
CA ILE A 173 -15.22 1.04 -10.19
C ILE A 173 -16.34 1.63 -11.06
N SER A 174 -17.04 2.66 -10.59
CA SER A 174 -18.09 3.32 -11.34
C SER A 174 -17.63 4.43 -12.28
N GLU A 175 -16.37 4.85 -12.20
CA GLU A 175 -15.75 5.70 -13.21
C GLU A 175 -14.96 4.85 -14.20
N PRO A 176 -15.16 5.03 -15.54
CA PRO A 176 -14.30 4.36 -16.50
C PRO A 176 -12.87 4.84 -16.26
N THR A 177 -12.08 4.01 -15.63
CA THR A 177 -10.65 4.27 -15.46
C THR A 177 -10.08 4.43 -16.87
N ARG A 178 -9.77 5.66 -17.27
CA ARG A 178 -8.82 5.88 -18.33
C ARG A 178 -7.49 5.34 -17.79
N GLN A 179 -7.21 4.08 -18.09
CA GLN A 179 -5.87 3.57 -17.93
C GLN A 179 -4.95 4.52 -18.70
N ALA A 180 -3.98 5.08 -18.01
CA ALA A 180 -2.90 5.75 -18.67
C ALA A 180 -2.27 4.72 -19.61
N GLU A 181 -2.35 4.99 -20.91
CA GLU A 181 -1.56 4.29 -21.90
C GLU A 181 -0.08 4.53 -21.54
N ILE A 182 0.60 3.49 -21.13
CA ILE A 182 2.06 3.46 -20.96
C ILE A 182 2.63 2.72 -22.18
#